data_1bb619c9349e97631f1b9932c916ea11
#
_entry.id   1bb619c9349e97631f1b9932c916ea11
#
_cell.length_a   1.000
_cell.length_b   1.000
_cell.length_c   1.000
_cell.angle_alpha   90.00
_cell.angle_beta   90.00
_cell.angle_gamma   90.00
#
_symmetry.space_group_name_H-M   'P 1'
#
loop_
_entity.id
_entity.type
_entity.pdbx_description
1 polymer ?
#
loop_
_entity_poly.entity_id
_entity_poly.type
_entity_poly.pdbx_seq_one_letter_code
_entity_poly.pdbx_strand_id
1 'polypeptide(L)'
;IGFRALNINPGYENTAVGSYALQYSSSGSYNVAVGYGALQLTTTSNSNTAVGYGTMGRTASGHDNTGVGRQSLTSNNAGNYNTAVGSNALNYTTNSWYNTAIGYNAGFSYDLGYNNTILGANCGGSFAGQYNMIAIGQGVTCPDNSTARIGNSATWSIGGYAGWSNFSDGRFKKDVKENVKGLDFIMKLRPITYHLNIAALSKQLKENQGEEWNPQMKLAMAEKEKTLFSGFVAQEVEQAAKETGYDFIGVDKPKNENGFYSLRYAEFVVPLVKAVQEQQQLIRDLQEKVQTLQEQADVTVFIRGDMVAEKVSAYPNPVNNNMTVTITTQSTGSGSLQIFDSAGKLVKQMNIEIHKGMNAINLYLPNVATGYYDLKLDWGQNMHRHVSIVKQ
;
A
#
# COMPACT_ATOMS: atom_id res chain seq x y z
N ILE A 1 46.10 -2.36 -34.81
CA ILE A 1 45.90 -2.10 -36.25
C ILE A 1 45.15 -0.78 -36.43
N GLY A 2 45.70 0.18 -37.17
CA GLY A 2 45.09 1.50 -37.43
C GLY A 2 46.07 2.65 -37.36
N PHE A 3 45.73 3.81 -37.94
CA PHE A 3 46.59 4.99 -37.91
C PHE A 3 46.80 5.44 -36.45
N ARG A 4 48.06 5.55 -36.00
CA ARG A 4 48.48 5.89 -34.64
C ARG A 4 47.88 5.00 -33.52
N ALA A 5 47.47 3.77 -33.81
CA ALA A 5 47.13 2.82 -32.78
C ALA A 5 48.39 2.44 -31.98
N LEU A 6 48.31 2.43 -30.64
CA LEU A 6 49.44 2.15 -29.72
C LEU A 6 50.67 3.05 -29.97
N ASN A 7 50.48 4.29 -30.36
CA ASN A 7 51.56 5.17 -30.82
C ASN A 7 52.58 5.50 -29.68
N ILE A 8 52.09 5.71 -28.47
CA ILE A 8 52.88 5.84 -27.24
C ILE A 8 52.32 4.89 -26.22
N ASN A 9 52.88 3.68 -26.13
CA ASN A 9 52.35 2.66 -25.21
C ASN A 9 53.46 1.70 -24.77
N PRO A 10 54.13 1.99 -23.66
CA PRO A 10 55.10 1.05 -23.05
C PRO A 10 54.45 -0.07 -22.21
N GLY A 11 53.10 -0.07 -22.05
CA GLY A 11 52.39 -1.11 -21.33
C GLY A 11 52.36 -2.46 -22.04
N TYR A 12 51.95 -3.50 -21.30
CA TYR A 12 51.98 -4.89 -21.77
C TYR A 12 50.58 -5.36 -22.14
N GLU A 13 50.49 -6.35 -23.05
CA GLU A 13 49.29 -7.12 -23.35
C GLU A 13 48.05 -6.28 -23.71
N ASN A 14 48.27 -5.19 -24.44
CA ASN A 14 47.22 -4.34 -24.96
C ASN A 14 46.80 -4.75 -26.37
N THR A 15 45.52 -4.75 -26.66
CA THR A 15 44.94 -4.95 -27.99
C THR A 15 44.35 -3.64 -28.49
N ALA A 16 44.79 -3.12 -29.64
CA ALA A 16 44.25 -1.90 -30.26
C ALA A 16 43.92 -2.12 -31.74
N VAL A 17 42.64 -1.88 -32.08
CA VAL A 17 42.13 -1.96 -33.47
C VAL A 17 41.30 -0.71 -33.76
N GLY A 18 41.77 0.11 -34.66
CA GLY A 18 41.13 1.38 -35.03
C GLY A 18 42.11 2.58 -34.99
N SER A 19 41.86 3.63 -35.78
CA SER A 19 42.67 4.83 -35.74
C SER A 19 42.61 5.48 -34.36
N TYR A 20 43.76 5.88 -33.82
CA TYR A 20 43.91 6.50 -32.50
C TYR A 20 43.49 5.62 -31.29
N ALA A 21 43.28 4.31 -31.48
CA ALA A 21 43.03 3.41 -30.37
C ALA A 21 44.28 3.28 -29.48
N LEU A 22 44.14 3.49 -28.16
CA LEU A 22 45.25 3.50 -27.16
C LEU A 22 46.41 4.42 -27.58
N GLN A 23 46.13 5.56 -28.22
CA GLN A 23 47.15 6.41 -28.80
C GLN A 23 48.19 6.95 -27.80
N TYR A 24 47.74 7.39 -26.61
CA TYR A 24 48.54 8.04 -25.58
C TYR A 24 48.61 7.26 -24.27
N SER A 25 48.65 5.94 -24.32
CA SER A 25 48.75 5.09 -23.11
C SER A 25 50.23 5.09 -22.64
N SER A 26 50.49 5.75 -21.51
CA SER A 26 51.88 5.87 -21.01
C SER A 26 52.38 4.65 -20.25
N SER A 27 51.55 3.86 -19.59
CA SER A 27 51.92 2.64 -18.87
C SER A 27 50.80 1.64 -18.66
N GLY A 28 49.62 1.86 -19.24
CA GLY A 28 48.46 0.97 -19.10
C GLY A 28 48.64 -0.40 -19.74
N SER A 29 48.21 -1.47 -19.06
CA SER A 29 48.36 -2.84 -19.50
C SER A 29 47.01 -3.59 -19.51
N TYR A 30 46.93 -4.70 -20.26
CA TYR A 30 45.77 -5.58 -20.33
C TYR A 30 44.49 -4.90 -20.88
N ASN A 31 44.62 -3.83 -21.67
CA ASN A 31 43.47 -3.14 -22.22
C ASN A 31 43.11 -3.65 -23.64
N VAL A 32 41.81 -3.71 -23.90
CA VAL A 32 41.28 -4.00 -25.24
C VAL A 32 40.57 -2.74 -25.74
N ALA A 33 41.07 -2.16 -26.85
CA ALA A 33 40.50 -0.99 -27.50
C ALA A 33 40.16 -1.28 -28.96
N VAL A 34 38.89 -1.32 -29.30
CA VAL A 34 38.42 -1.56 -30.66
C VAL A 34 37.51 -0.40 -31.09
N GLY A 35 37.95 0.38 -32.04
CA GLY A 35 37.20 1.54 -32.54
C GLY A 35 38.06 2.80 -32.66
N TYR A 36 37.59 3.78 -33.42
CA TYR A 36 38.26 5.08 -33.52
C TYR A 36 38.32 5.77 -32.14
N GLY A 37 39.52 6.12 -31.67
CA GLY A 37 39.72 6.81 -30.39
C GLY A 37 39.28 6.04 -29.14
N ALA A 38 39.11 4.75 -29.24
CA ALA A 38 38.86 3.91 -28.04
C ALA A 38 40.09 3.96 -27.11
N LEU A 39 39.88 4.28 -25.83
CA LEU A 39 40.93 4.46 -24.81
C LEU A 39 42.05 5.43 -25.27
N GLN A 40 41.71 6.48 -26.02
CA GLN A 40 42.70 7.34 -26.68
C GLN A 40 43.66 8.04 -25.71
N LEU A 41 43.12 8.59 -24.61
CA LEU A 41 43.86 9.41 -23.65
C LEU A 41 44.07 8.67 -22.33
N THR A 42 44.38 7.39 -22.37
CA THR A 42 44.69 6.58 -21.18
C THR A 42 46.15 6.82 -20.76
N THR A 43 46.37 7.03 -19.47
CA THR A 43 47.75 7.16 -18.96
C THR A 43 48.23 5.92 -18.24
N THR A 44 47.58 5.54 -17.16
CA THR A 44 47.96 4.42 -16.28
C THR A 44 46.86 3.38 -16.12
N SER A 45 45.81 3.44 -16.92
CA SER A 45 44.65 2.56 -16.81
C SER A 45 44.92 1.13 -17.27
N ASN A 46 44.38 0.15 -16.53
CA ASN A 46 44.61 -1.25 -16.78
C ASN A 46 43.30 -2.03 -16.90
N SER A 47 43.36 -3.17 -17.58
CA SER A 47 42.27 -4.17 -17.62
C SER A 47 40.92 -3.61 -18.11
N ASN A 48 40.94 -2.60 -18.99
CA ASN A 48 39.72 -2.03 -19.56
C ASN A 48 39.37 -2.67 -20.89
N THR A 49 38.11 -2.88 -21.15
CA THR A 49 37.58 -3.31 -22.45
C THR A 49 36.74 -2.17 -23.04
N ALA A 50 37.20 -1.56 -24.13
CA ALA A 50 36.54 -0.48 -24.83
C ALA A 50 36.26 -0.83 -26.30
N VAL A 51 35.00 -0.97 -26.66
CA VAL A 51 34.57 -1.30 -28.03
C VAL A 51 33.59 -0.26 -28.53
N GLY A 52 34.01 0.53 -29.50
CA GLY A 52 33.17 1.57 -30.11
C GLY A 52 33.93 2.88 -30.35
N TYR A 53 33.33 3.81 -31.09
CA TYR A 53 33.86 5.14 -31.34
C TYR A 53 33.97 5.97 -30.07
N GLY A 54 35.16 6.41 -29.69
CA GLY A 54 35.42 7.29 -28.54
C GLY A 54 35.07 6.67 -27.17
N THR A 55 34.91 5.36 -27.12
CA THR A 55 34.64 4.63 -25.87
C THR A 55 35.79 4.78 -24.90
N MET A 56 35.53 5.21 -23.66
CA MET A 56 36.56 5.48 -22.66
C MET A 56 37.69 6.42 -23.17
N GLY A 57 37.36 7.32 -24.08
CA GLY A 57 38.36 8.14 -24.76
C GLY A 57 39.18 9.04 -23.85
N ARG A 58 38.75 9.32 -22.63
CA ARG A 58 39.39 10.19 -21.63
C ARG A 58 39.62 9.47 -20.27
N THR A 59 39.81 8.17 -20.27
CA THR A 59 40.10 7.40 -19.06
C THR A 59 41.58 7.50 -18.71
N ALA A 60 41.94 8.33 -17.73
CA ALA A 60 43.35 8.54 -17.37
C ALA A 60 43.92 7.40 -16.51
N SER A 61 43.23 7.01 -15.43
CA SER A 61 43.71 6.01 -14.47
C SER A 61 42.68 4.95 -14.07
N GLY A 62 41.47 5.00 -14.64
CA GLY A 62 40.41 3.99 -14.33
C GLY A 62 40.79 2.60 -14.79
N HIS A 63 40.41 1.57 -14.02
CA HIS A 63 40.74 0.17 -14.32
C HIS A 63 39.51 -0.75 -14.16
N ASP A 64 39.60 -1.93 -14.78
CA ASP A 64 38.58 -2.98 -14.74
C ASP A 64 37.18 -2.51 -15.24
N ASN A 65 37.15 -1.59 -16.20
CA ASN A 65 35.91 -1.12 -16.78
C ASN A 65 35.62 -1.80 -18.13
N THR A 66 34.33 -2.02 -18.38
CA THR A 66 33.83 -2.51 -19.67
C THR A 66 32.95 -1.46 -20.32
N GLY A 67 33.35 -0.94 -21.46
CA GLY A 67 32.55 -0.03 -22.27
C GLY A 67 32.32 -0.59 -23.67
N VAL A 68 31.05 -0.71 -24.06
CA VAL A 68 30.65 -1.16 -25.39
C VAL A 68 29.61 -0.21 -25.97
N GLY A 69 29.94 0.45 -27.05
CA GLY A 69 29.06 1.40 -27.71
C GLY A 69 29.76 2.77 -27.97
N ARG A 70 29.18 3.55 -28.86
CA ARG A 70 29.68 4.90 -29.13
C ARG A 70 29.69 5.74 -27.86
N GLN A 71 30.85 6.28 -27.50
CA GLN A 71 31.04 7.22 -26.38
C GLN A 71 30.55 6.66 -25.00
N SER A 72 30.51 5.36 -24.79
CA SER A 72 30.29 4.82 -23.48
C SER A 72 31.50 5.10 -22.57
N LEU A 73 31.26 5.46 -21.29
CA LEU A 73 32.31 5.81 -20.31
C LEU A 73 33.34 6.85 -20.83
N THR A 74 32.97 7.76 -21.73
CA THR A 74 33.95 8.66 -22.37
C THR A 74 34.73 9.49 -21.35
N SER A 75 34.09 9.96 -20.31
CA SER A 75 34.66 10.86 -19.31
C SER A 75 35.12 10.15 -18.02
N ASN A 76 35.24 8.82 -18.03
CA ASN A 76 35.59 8.03 -16.85
C ASN A 76 37.09 8.19 -16.49
N ASN A 77 37.44 9.32 -15.89
CA ASN A 77 38.83 9.68 -15.61
C ASN A 77 39.56 8.70 -14.69
N ALA A 78 38.94 8.37 -13.54
CA ALA A 78 39.52 7.49 -12.53
C ALA A 78 38.53 6.47 -11.96
N GLY A 79 37.37 6.30 -12.56
CA GLY A 79 36.37 5.32 -12.13
C GLY A 79 36.73 3.88 -12.45
N ASN A 80 36.35 2.96 -11.58
CA ASN A 80 36.73 1.56 -11.67
C ASN A 80 35.52 0.63 -11.61
N TYR A 81 35.66 -0.58 -12.15
CA TYR A 81 34.65 -1.64 -12.08
C TYR A 81 33.28 -1.24 -12.66
N ASN A 82 33.25 -0.32 -13.65
CA ASN A 82 32.01 0.07 -14.28
C ASN A 82 31.76 -0.75 -15.56
N THR A 83 30.51 -1.12 -15.77
CA THR A 83 30.04 -1.76 -17.00
C THR A 83 29.05 -0.86 -17.71
N ALA A 84 29.36 -0.41 -18.91
CA ALA A 84 28.53 0.47 -19.73
C ALA A 84 28.34 -0.12 -21.14
N VAL A 85 27.13 -0.52 -21.46
CA VAL A 85 26.76 -1.09 -22.76
C VAL A 85 25.65 -0.28 -23.39
N GLY A 86 25.97 0.40 -24.48
CA GLY A 86 25.06 1.28 -25.20
C GLY A 86 25.71 2.60 -25.59
N SER A 87 25.20 3.27 -26.64
CA SER A 87 25.68 4.59 -26.98
C SER A 87 25.46 5.58 -25.85
N ASN A 88 26.49 6.30 -25.45
CA ASN A 88 26.52 7.27 -24.33
C ASN A 88 26.21 6.69 -22.95
N ALA A 89 26.24 5.38 -22.74
CA ALA A 89 26.06 4.82 -21.40
C ALA A 89 27.19 5.30 -20.47
N LEU A 90 26.85 5.82 -19.28
CA LEU A 90 27.77 6.40 -18.28
C LEU A 90 28.76 7.44 -18.89
N ASN A 91 28.34 8.23 -19.87
CA ASN A 91 29.24 9.12 -20.58
C ASN A 91 29.90 10.18 -19.68
N TYR A 92 29.18 10.75 -18.72
CA TYR A 92 29.65 11.83 -17.85
C TYR A 92 30.14 11.37 -16.46
N THR A 93 30.34 10.08 -16.24
CA THR A 93 30.91 9.58 -14.99
C THR A 93 32.42 9.83 -14.95
N THR A 94 32.90 10.57 -13.94
CA THR A 94 34.33 10.93 -13.85
C THR A 94 35.09 10.05 -12.85
N ASN A 95 34.58 9.88 -11.64
CA ASN A 95 35.23 9.13 -10.56
C ASN A 95 34.23 8.14 -9.91
N SER A 96 33.49 7.42 -10.71
CA SER A 96 32.41 6.53 -10.28
C SER A 96 32.85 5.08 -10.25
N TRP A 97 32.31 4.28 -9.32
CA TRP A 97 32.70 2.88 -9.14
C TRP A 97 31.52 1.93 -9.09
N TYR A 98 31.73 0.70 -9.54
CA TYR A 98 30.76 -0.40 -9.42
C TYR A 98 29.40 -0.09 -10.04
N ASN A 99 29.35 0.72 -11.11
CA ASN A 99 28.09 1.00 -11.78
C ASN A 99 27.89 0.06 -12.98
N THR A 100 26.69 -0.42 -13.16
CA THR A 100 26.25 -1.17 -14.33
C THR A 100 25.18 -0.38 -15.06
N ALA A 101 25.43 0.03 -16.30
CA ALA A 101 24.48 0.74 -17.13
C ALA A 101 24.35 0.11 -18.52
N ILE A 102 23.16 -0.32 -18.87
CA ILE A 102 22.88 -0.97 -20.15
C ILE A 102 21.71 -0.28 -20.84
N GLY A 103 21.95 0.32 -21.98
CA GLY A 103 20.98 1.04 -22.80
C GLY A 103 21.52 2.34 -23.36
N TYR A 104 20.82 2.87 -24.36
CA TYR A 104 21.11 4.19 -24.92
C TYR A 104 20.96 5.27 -23.84
N ASN A 105 21.97 6.12 -23.64
CA ASN A 105 22.00 7.17 -22.60
C ASN A 105 21.71 6.63 -21.17
N ALA A 106 21.95 5.37 -20.87
CA ALA A 106 21.77 4.86 -19.50
C ALA A 106 22.81 5.53 -18.56
N GLY A 107 22.32 6.23 -17.53
CA GLY A 107 23.16 6.99 -16.62
C GLY A 107 23.89 8.18 -17.23
N PHE A 108 23.39 8.74 -18.33
CA PHE A 108 24.09 9.77 -19.11
C PHE A 108 24.12 11.15 -18.45
N SER A 109 23.06 11.55 -17.74
CA SER A 109 22.82 12.96 -17.38
C SER A 109 23.64 13.50 -16.22
N TYR A 110 24.25 12.65 -15.40
CA TYR A 110 24.91 13.06 -14.15
C TYR A 110 26.19 12.24 -13.91
N ASP A 111 27.17 12.85 -13.24
CA ASP A 111 28.31 12.15 -12.66
C ASP A 111 27.82 11.29 -11.49
N LEU A 112 27.48 10.05 -11.75
CA LEU A 112 26.94 9.12 -10.75
C LEU A 112 28.01 8.74 -9.73
N GLY A 113 27.59 8.41 -8.51
CA GLY A 113 28.45 7.87 -7.48
C GLY A 113 28.82 6.40 -7.73
N TYR A 114 28.32 5.50 -6.90
CA TYR A 114 28.75 4.10 -6.90
C TYR A 114 27.59 3.13 -6.65
N ASN A 115 27.81 1.86 -7.01
CA ASN A 115 26.88 0.75 -6.79
C ASN A 115 25.51 0.96 -7.45
N ASN A 116 25.44 1.61 -8.61
CA ASN A 116 24.18 1.81 -9.32
C ASN A 116 23.96 0.74 -10.39
N THR A 117 22.73 0.28 -10.52
CA THR A 117 22.27 -0.64 -11.59
C THR A 117 21.23 0.08 -12.45
N ILE A 118 21.55 0.30 -13.71
CA ILE A 118 20.73 1.06 -14.63
C ILE A 118 20.48 0.23 -15.90
N LEU A 119 19.24 -0.11 -16.17
CA LEU A 119 18.85 -0.96 -17.29
C LEU A 119 17.69 -0.35 -18.07
N GLY A 120 17.98 0.20 -19.23
CA GLY A 120 17.00 0.83 -20.13
C GLY A 120 17.54 2.08 -20.79
N ALA A 121 16.85 2.53 -21.84
CA ALA A 121 17.22 3.77 -22.52
C ALA A 121 16.80 5.00 -21.71
N ASN A 122 17.63 6.06 -21.72
CA ASN A 122 17.37 7.34 -21.06
C ASN A 122 16.97 7.21 -19.58
N CYS A 123 17.49 6.22 -18.86
CA CYS A 123 17.21 6.02 -17.44
C CYS A 123 18.43 6.31 -16.56
N GLY A 124 18.19 6.55 -15.25
CA GLY A 124 19.27 6.85 -14.33
C GLY A 124 18.86 7.58 -13.07
N GLY A 125 19.77 8.38 -12.54
CA GLY A 125 19.59 9.22 -11.37
C GLY A 125 19.02 10.60 -11.68
N SER A 126 18.73 11.37 -10.65
CA SER A 126 18.22 12.74 -10.75
C SER A 126 19.23 13.82 -10.31
N PHE A 127 20.33 13.43 -9.70
CA PHE A 127 21.42 14.32 -9.23
C PHE A 127 22.79 13.64 -9.24
N ALA A 128 23.84 14.43 -9.18
CA ALA A 128 25.22 13.94 -9.16
C ALA A 128 25.57 13.26 -7.83
N GLY A 129 26.48 12.27 -7.88
CA GLY A 129 26.93 11.52 -6.69
C GLY A 129 25.95 10.48 -6.18
N GLN A 130 24.88 10.20 -6.89
CA GLN A 130 23.84 9.25 -6.50
C GLN A 130 24.39 7.82 -6.43
N TYR A 131 24.01 7.07 -5.40
CA TYR A 131 24.57 5.74 -5.14
C TYR A 131 23.50 4.71 -4.73
N ASN A 132 23.86 3.43 -4.91
CA ASN A 132 23.05 2.26 -4.50
C ASN A 132 21.61 2.34 -5.01
N MET A 133 21.42 2.79 -6.26
CA MET A 133 20.10 2.82 -6.88
C MET A 133 19.93 1.73 -7.93
N ILE A 134 18.71 1.33 -8.16
CA ILE A 134 18.31 0.43 -9.25
C ILE A 134 17.24 1.13 -10.09
N ALA A 135 17.56 1.42 -11.36
CA ALA A 135 16.62 2.01 -12.31
C ALA A 135 16.42 1.05 -13.49
N ILE A 136 15.23 0.52 -13.66
CA ILE A 136 14.91 -0.46 -14.72
C ILE A 136 13.72 0.03 -15.54
N GLY A 137 13.93 0.21 -16.83
CA GLY A 137 12.92 0.63 -17.80
C GLY A 137 13.32 1.89 -18.56
N GLN A 138 12.62 2.16 -19.67
CA GLN A 138 12.87 3.36 -20.46
C GLN A 138 12.48 4.62 -19.66
N GLY A 139 13.37 5.59 -19.62
CA GLY A 139 13.14 6.90 -19.01
C GLY A 139 12.96 6.91 -17.50
N VAL A 140 13.20 5.81 -16.82
CA VAL A 140 13.06 5.70 -15.37
C VAL A 140 14.08 6.59 -14.66
N THR A 141 13.61 7.40 -13.72
CA THR A 141 14.47 8.24 -12.88
C THR A 141 14.31 7.87 -11.41
N CYS A 142 15.42 7.58 -10.72
CA CYS A 142 15.46 7.41 -9.27
C CYS A 142 15.73 8.77 -8.60
N PRO A 143 14.84 9.28 -7.73
CA PRO A 143 15.02 10.58 -7.10
C PRO A 143 15.93 10.56 -5.87
N ASP A 144 16.20 9.38 -5.30
CA ASP A 144 16.91 9.21 -4.03
C ASP A 144 17.97 8.11 -4.09
N ASN A 145 18.93 8.18 -3.16
CA ASN A 145 19.88 7.10 -2.91
C ASN A 145 19.21 5.88 -2.31
N SER A 146 19.79 4.71 -2.53
CA SER A 146 19.34 3.43 -1.95
C SER A 146 17.87 3.14 -2.24
N THR A 147 17.43 3.43 -3.46
CA THR A 147 16.07 3.17 -3.95
C THR A 147 16.07 2.33 -5.21
N ALA A 148 15.05 1.52 -5.38
CA ALA A 148 14.80 0.76 -6.59
C ALA A 148 13.52 1.23 -7.28
N ARG A 149 13.59 1.51 -8.58
CA ARG A 149 12.44 1.81 -9.43
C ARG A 149 12.40 0.91 -10.65
N ILE A 150 11.24 0.35 -10.88
CA ILE A 150 10.96 -0.48 -12.05
C ILE A 150 9.77 0.14 -12.77
N GLY A 151 9.97 0.51 -14.03
CA GLY A 151 8.94 1.18 -14.83
C GLY A 151 8.86 2.69 -14.61
N ASN A 152 8.31 3.38 -15.60
CA ASN A 152 8.07 4.82 -15.63
C ASN A 152 6.60 5.16 -15.34
N SER A 153 6.22 6.43 -15.43
CA SER A 153 4.87 6.92 -15.17
C SER A 153 3.78 6.28 -16.05
N ALA A 154 4.11 5.74 -17.23
CA ALA A 154 3.18 5.02 -18.09
C ALA A 154 3.03 3.52 -17.73
N THR A 155 3.83 2.97 -16.83
CA THR A 155 3.77 1.56 -16.45
C THR A 155 2.47 1.26 -15.69
N TRP A 156 1.67 0.31 -16.17
CA TRP A 156 0.37 -0.05 -15.62
C TRP A 156 0.46 -1.00 -14.41
N SER A 157 1.37 -1.96 -14.47
CA SER A 157 1.51 -2.96 -13.42
C SER A 157 2.96 -3.45 -13.33
N ILE A 158 3.37 -3.83 -12.11
CA ILE A 158 4.60 -4.57 -11.86
C ILE A 158 4.14 -5.86 -11.19
N GLY A 159 4.39 -7.00 -11.81
CA GLY A 159 3.86 -8.27 -11.34
C GLY A 159 4.67 -9.48 -11.77
N GLY A 160 4.28 -10.63 -11.26
CA GLY A 160 4.86 -11.94 -11.55
C GLY A 160 3.96 -13.05 -11.01
N TYR A 161 4.41 -14.30 -11.11
CA TYR A 161 3.67 -15.47 -10.60
C TYR A 161 3.75 -15.65 -9.09
N ALA A 162 4.60 -14.89 -8.40
CA ALA A 162 4.75 -14.92 -6.96
C ALA A 162 4.70 -13.51 -6.37
N GLY A 163 4.26 -13.40 -5.13
CA GLY A 163 4.27 -12.14 -4.39
C GLY A 163 5.69 -11.77 -3.92
N TRP A 164 5.89 -10.49 -3.61
CA TRP A 164 7.09 -10.04 -2.93
C TRP A 164 7.13 -10.60 -1.51
N SER A 165 8.28 -11.16 -1.11
CA SER A 165 8.50 -11.63 0.25
C SER A 165 9.51 -10.75 0.98
N ASN A 166 9.18 -10.37 2.21
CA ASN A 166 10.08 -9.67 3.11
C ASN A 166 10.64 -10.64 4.16
N PHE A 167 11.92 -10.53 4.47
CA PHE A 167 12.51 -11.28 5.57
C PHE A 167 11.83 -10.89 6.90
N SER A 168 11.30 -11.90 7.63
CA SER A 168 10.56 -11.70 8.88
C SER A 168 10.90 -12.72 9.97
N ASP A 169 12.08 -13.31 9.90
CA ASP A 169 12.55 -14.27 10.89
C ASP A 169 12.80 -13.60 12.24
N GLY A 170 12.17 -14.13 13.29
CA GLY A 170 12.27 -13.61 14.66
C GLY A 170 13.69 -13.57 15.22
N ARG A 171 14.59 -14.44 14.73
CA ARG A 171 16.00 -14.47 15.14
C ARG A 171 16.76 -13.15 14.83
N PHE A 172 16.28 -12.38 13.87
CA PHE A 172 16.88 -11.13 13.43
C PHE A 172 16.09 -9.90 13.91
N LYS A 173 15.02 -10.08 14.71
CA LYS A 173 14.26 -8.99 15.30
C LYS A 173 14.81 -8.66 16.68
N LYS A 174 15.07 -7.38 16.93
CA LYS A 174 15.52 -6.86 18.23
C LYS A 174 14.48 -5.89 18.79
N ASP A 175 14.48 -5.71 20.09
CA ASP A 175 13.64 -4.73 20.81
C ASP A 175 12.15 -4.85 20.46
N VAL A 176 11.65 -6.07 20.38
CA VAL A 176 10.25 -6.37 20.02
C VAL A 176 9.31 -5.77 21.07
N LYS A 177 8.36 -4.94 20.62
CA LYS A 177 7.35 -4.27 21.46
C LYS A 177 5.98 -4.40 20.85
N GLU A 178 4.95 -4.57 21.68
CA GLU A 178 3.54 -4.64 21.28
C GLU A 178 2.89 -3.24 21.31
N ASN A 179 3.51 -2.26 20.68
CA ASN A 179 3.10 -0.86 20.69
C ASN A 179 2.53 -0.36 19.35
N VAL A 180 2.13 -1.26 18.49
CA VAL A 180 1.48 -0.92 17.22
C VAL A 180 0.16 -0.21 17.51
N LYS A 181 -0.05 0.95 16.89
CA LYS A 181 -1.32 1.67 16.96
C LYS A 181 -2.31 1.04 15.98
N GLY A 182 -3.46 0.65 16.50
CA GLY A 182 -4.54 0.02 15.74
C GLY A 182 -5.64 1.01 15.41
N LEU A 183 -6.75 0.91 16.12
CA LEU A 183 -7.99 1.64 15.84
C LEU A 183 -7.79 3.18 15.84
N ASP A 184 -7.05 3.71 16.80
CA ASP A 184 -6.77 5.14 16.91
C ASP A 184 -6.13 5.73 15.65
N PHE A 185 -5.19 5.00 15.05
CA PHE A 185 -4.49 5.41 13.83
C PHE A 185 -5.39 5.22 12.60
N ILE A 186 -5.98 4.02 12.43
CA ILE A 186 -6.79 3.68 11.26
C ILE A 186 -8.00 4.60 11.11
N MET A 187 -8.66 4.98 12.21
CA MET A 187 -9.82 5.87 12.19
C MET A 187 -9.49 7.32 11.80
N LYS A 188 -8.22 7.72 11.85
CA LYS A 188 -7.77 9.05 11.39
C LYS A 188 -7.43 9.09 9.90
N LEU A 189 -7.33 7.95 9.23
CA LEU A 189 -7.04 7.89 7.81
C LEU A 189 -8.28 8.27 7.00
N ARG A 190 -8.07 9.03 5.93
CA ARG A 190 -9.12 9.46 5.00
C ARG A 190 -8.96 8.75 3.65
N PRO A 191 -9.71 7.66 3.39
CA PRO A 191 -9.73 7.04 2.08
C PRO A 191 -10.31 7.99 1.02
N ILE A 192 -9.64 8.08 -0.13
CA ILE A 192 -10.07 8.92 -1.24
C ILE A 192 -10.01 8.18 -2.56
N THR A 193 -10.71 8.69 -3.55
CA THR A 193 -10.50 8.35 -4.96
C THR A 193 -9.90 9.55 -5.69
N TYR A 194 -9.04 9.30 -6.68
CA TYR A 194 -8.32 10.36 -7.39
C TYR A 194 -7.86 9.93 -8.78
N HIS A 195 -7.55 10.89 -9.63
CA HIS A 195 -6.80 10.68 -10.87
C HIS A 195 -5.38 11.22 -10.68
N LEU A 196 -4.39 10.52 -11.22
CA LEU A 196 -3.01 11.00 -11.20
C LEU A 196 -2.77 11.94 -12.39
N ASN A 197 -2.16 13.09 -12.16
CA ASN A 197 -1.61 13.92 -13.22
C ASN A 197 -0.26 13.33 -13.64
N ILE A 198 -0.31 12.36 -14.56
CA ILE A 198 0.84 11.56 -14.99
C ILE A 198 1.85 12.43 -15.74
N ALA A 199 1.38 13.34 -16.59
CA ALA A 199 2.24 14.23 -17.35
C ALA A 199 3.05 15.18 -16.43
N ALA A 200 2.40 15.78 -15.43
CA ALA A 200 3.09 16.63 -14.46
C ALA A 200 4.08 15.83 -13.60
N LEU A 201 3.69 14.62 -13.15
CA LEU A 201 4.56 13.75 -12.37
C LEU A 201 5.79 13.34 -13.16
N SER A 202 5.64 12.90 -14.41
CA SER A 202 6.74 12.54 -15.32
C SER A 202 7.72 13.69 -15.53
N LYS A 203 7.18 14.90 -15.76
CA LYS A 203 7.99 16.11 -15.92
C LYS A 203 8.78 16.43 -14.64
N GLN A 204 8.13 16.40 -13.50
CA GLN A 204 8.76 16.70 -12.21
C GLN A 204 9.82 15.66 -11.83
N LEU A 205 9.61 14.38 -12.16
CA LEU A 205 10.59 13.31 -12.01
C LEU A 205 11.74 13.39 -13.01
N LYS A 206 11.69 14.30 -13.99
CA LYS A 206 12.63 14.37 -15.13
C LYS A 206 12.76 13.01 -15.82
N GLU A 207 11.66 12.28 -15.92
CA GLU A 207 11.65 11.01 -16.66
C GLU A 207 12.12 11.24 -18.11
N ASN A 208 12.64 10.17 -18.75
CA ASN A 208 13.27 10.26 -20.07
C ASN A 208 14.42 11.30 -20.13
N GLN A 209 15.05 11.58 -18.99
CA GLN A 209 16.11 12.59 -18.82
C GLN A 209 15.66 14.02 -19.22
N GLY A 210 14.35 14.30 -19.08
CA GLY A 210 13.76 15.57 -19.44
C GLY A 210 13.49 15.75 -20.94
N GLU A 211 13.81 14.76 -21.77
CA GLU A 211 13.44 14.75 -23.18
C GLU A 211 11.95 14.46 -23.37
N GLU A 212 11.41 14.90 -24.49
CA GLU A 212 10.03 14.59 -24.81
C GLU A 212 9.80 13.10 -25.06
N TRP A 213 8.67 12.59 -24.54
CA TRP A 213 8.22 11.25 -24.85
C TRP A 213 7.74 11.11 -26.30
N ASN A 214 7.95 9.94 -26.87
CA ASN A 214 7.40 9.63 -28.19
C ASN A 214 5.85 9.60 -28.14
N PRO A 215 5.17 9.69 -29.30
CA PRO A 215 3.71 9.75 -29.34
C PRO A 215 3.00 8.58 -28.68
N GLN A 216 3.54 7.36 -28.76
CA GLN A 216 2.97 6.16 -28.14
C GLN A 216 3.01 6.25 -26.63
N MET A 217 4.11 6.72 -26.04
CA MET A 217 4.23 6.91 -24.60
C MET A 217 3.33 8.03 -24.11
N LYS A 218 3.23 9.15 -24.84
CA LYS A 218 2.28 10.24 -24.51
C LYS A 218 0.84 9.73 -24.48
N LEU A 219 0.46 8.87 -25.44
CA LEU A 219 -0.85 8.24 -25.47
C LEU A 219 -1.08 7.30 -24.27
N ALA A 220 -0.10 6.44 -23.96
CA ALA A 220 -0.18 5.54 -22.81
C ALA A 220 -0.33 6.29 -21.46
N MET A 221 0.38 7.41 -21.30
CA MET A 221 0.25 8.29 -20.15
C MET A 221 -1.15 8.91 -20.05
N ALA A 222 -1.67 9.43 -21.17
CA ALA A 222 -3.01 10.03 -21.23
C ALA A 222 -4.13 9.01 -20.93
N GLU A 223 -3.99 7.77 -21.40
CA GLU A 223 -4.93 6.70 -21.02
C GLU A 223 -4.87 6.37 -19.54
N LYS A 224 -3.68 6.31 -18.95
CA LYS A 224 -3.52 6.06 -17.53
C LYS A 224 -4.09 7.18 -16.65
N GLU A 225 -4.06 8.44 -17.10
CA GLU A 225 -4.66 9.58 -16.40
C GLU A 225 -6.19 9.45 -16.24
N LYS A 226 -6.85 8.67 -17.10
CA LYS A 226 -8.30 8.40 -17.00
C LYS A 226 -8.65 7.39 -15.90
N THR A 227 -7.66 6.72 -15.32
CA THR A 227 -7.90 5.70 -14.29
C THR A 227 -8.25 6.35 -12.95
N LEU A 228 -9.39 5.95 -12.39
CA LEU A 228 -9.76 6.31 -11.03
C LEU A 228 -9.04 5.36 -10.06
N PHE A 229 -8.14 5.91 -9.28
CA PHE A 229 -7.42 5.22 -8.20
C PHE A 229 -8.12 5.43 -6.87
N SER A 230 -7.92 4.50 -5.94
CA SER A 230 -8.27 4.68 -4.52
C SER A 230 -7.00 4.63 -3.67
N GLY A 231 -6.98 5.42 -2.59
CA GLY A 231 -5.82 5.46 -1.72
C GLY A 231 -5.89 6.56 -0.67
N PHE A 232 -4.72 7.00 -0.23
CA PHE A 232 -4.56 8.04 0.79
C PHE A 232 -3.62 9.15 0.31
N VAL A 233 -3.71 10.34 0.89
CA VAL A 233 -2.71 11.39 0.75
C VAL A 233 -1.59 11.14 1.77
N ALA A 234 -0.36 10.98 1.31
CA ALA A 234 0.76 10.57 2.17
C ALA A 234 1.04 11.57 3.31
N GLN A 235 0.87 12.86 3.07
CA GLN A 235 1.00 13.92 4.09
C GLN A 235 -0.06 13.80 5.18
N GLU A 236 -1.31 13.43 4.82
CA GLU A 236 -2.39 13.20 5.78
C GLU A 236 -2.12 11.94 6.62
N VAL A 237 -1.57 10.88 6.02
CA VAL A 237 -1.14 9.68 6.74
C VAL A 237 0.00 10.01 7.72
N GLU A 238 0.97 10.81 7.30
CA GLU A 238 2.04 11.29 8.19
C GLU A 238 1.48 12.06 9.38
N GLN A 239 0.52 12.96 9.13
CA GLN A 239 -0.13 13.73 10.18
C GLN A 239 -0.89 12.82 11.17
N ALA A 240 -1.68 11.87 10.67
CA ALA A 240 -2.40 10.89 11.50
C ALA A 240 -1.44 10.06 12.37
N ALA A 241 -0.30 9.66 11.83
CA ALA A 241 0.73 8.94 12.58
C ALA A 241 1.34 9.83 13.70
N LYS A 242 1.67 11.09 13.41
CA LYS A 242 2.17 12.05 14.41
C LYS A 242 1.17 12.29 15.54
N GLU A 243 -0.11 12.50 15.22
CA GLU A 243 -1.17 12.74 16.20
C GLU A 243 -1.41 11.55 17.14
N THR A 244 -1.17 10.33 16.66
CA THR A 244 -1.30 9.11 17.47
C THR A 244 -0.01 8.69 18.16
N GLY A 245 1.09 9.43 17.94
CA GLY A 245 2.42 9.06 18.45
C GLY A 245 2.91 7.73 17.84
N TYR A 246 2.54 7.44 16.61
CA TYR A 246 2.93 6.22 15.91
C TYR A 246 4.09 6.48 14.96
N ASP A 247 5.21 5.80 15.17
CA ASP A 247 6.33 5.79 14.23
C ASP A 247 6.00 4.84 13.06
N PHE A 248 5.19 5.34 12.13
CA PHE A 248 4.66 4.56 11.02
C PHE A 248 5.60 4.61 9.81
N ILE A 249 6.24 3.49 9.54
CA ILE A 249 7.22 3.35 8.44
C ILE A 249 6.58 3.26 7.03
N GLY A 250 5.25 3.22 6.93
CA GLY A 250 4.53 3.14 5.65
C GLY A 250 4.51 4.43 4.84
N VAL A 251 5.05 5.53 5.38
CA VAL A 251 5.22 6.81 4.67
C VAL A 251 6.68 7.00 4.32
N ASP A 252 6.99 7.01 3.03
CA ASP A 252 8.29 7.45 2.52
C ASP A 252 8.27 8.96 2.32
N LYS A 253 9.04 9.67 3.14
CA LYS A 253 9.20 11.14 3.05
C LYS A 253 10.29 11.50 2.05
N PRO A 254 10.18 12.66 1.37
CA PRO A 254 11.27 13.16 0.56
C PRO A 254 12.54 13.35 1.41
N LYS A 255 13.67 12.84 0.93
CA LYS A 255 14.97 12.95 1.59
C LYS A 255 15.78 14.17 1.10
N ASN A 256 15.34 14.78 0.01
CA ASN A 256 15.94 15.95 -0.63
C ASN A 256 14.85 16.70 -1.41
N GLU A 257 15.20 17.85 -2.01
CA GLU A 257 14.28 18.69 -2.78
C GLU A 257 13.70 18.02 -4.05
N ASN A 258 14.34 16.96 -4.55
CA ASN A 258 13.90 16.20 -5.71
C ASN A 258 13.05 14.98 -5.33
N GLY A 259 12.96 14.66 -4.03
CA GLY A 259 12.20 13.53 -3.52
C GLY A 259 10.70 13.79 -3.45
N PHE A 260 9.92 12.72 -3.31
CA PHE A 260 8.46 12.74 -3.26
C PHE A 260 7.97 11.93 -2.09
N TYR A 261 6.81 12.32 -1.58
CA TYR A 261 6.06 11.47 -0.68
C TYR A 261 5.55 10.23 -1.41
N SER A 262 5.68 9.06 -0.79
CA SER A 262 5.05 7.84 -1.26
C SER A 262 4.54 6.98 -0.10
N LEU A 263 3.67 6.02 -0.40
CA LEU A 263 3.08 5.12 0.58
C LEU A 263 3.42 3.66 0.25
N ARG A 264 3.84 2.94 1.27
CA ARG A 264 3.98 1.48 1.25
C ARG A 264 2.68 0.86 1.78
N TYR A 265 1.77 0.55 0.88
CA TYR A 265 0.44 0.05 1.26
C TYR A 265 0.47 -1.25 2.05
N ALA A 266 1.46 -2.11 1.85
CA ALA A 266 1.63 -3.35 2.61
C ALA A 266 1.83 -3.10 4.12
N GLU A 267 2.42 -1.97 4.50
CA GLU A 267 2.68 -1.62 5.89
C GLU A 267 1.40 -1.30 6.70
N PHE A 268 0.28 -1.02 6.01
CA PHE A 268 -1.01 -0.81 6.67
C PHE A 268 -1.63 -2.10 7.21
N VAL A 269 -1.19 -3.27 6.77
CA VAL A 269 -1.75 -4.56 7.20
C VAL A 269 -1.58 -4.76 8.72
N VAL A 270 -0.42 -4.45 9.27
CA VAL A 270 -0.15 -4.67 10.71
C VAL A 270 -1.03 -3.79 11.61
N PRO A 271 -1.14 -2.46 11.39
CA PRO A 271 -2.09 -1.63 12.14
C PRO A 271 -3.55 -2.00 11.88
N LEU A 272 -3.93 -2.47 10.69
CA LEU A 272 -5.29 -2.98 10.43
C LEU A 272 -5.59 -4.24 11.25
N VAL A 273 -4.66 -5.19 11.33
CA VAL A 273 -4.82 -6.38 12.19
C VAL A 273 -5.01 -5.96 13.64
N LYS A 274 -4.20 -5.01 14.13
CA LYS A 274 -4.32 -4.48 15.49
C LYS A 274 -5.68 -3.80 15.72
N ALA A 275 -6.13 -2.99 14.76
CA ALA A 275 -7.43 -2.32 14.83
C ALA A 275 -8.61 -3.31 14.92
N VAL A 276 -8.58 -4.39 14.12
CA VAL A 276 -9.59 -5.46 14.18
C VAL A 276 -9.58 -6.17 15.53
N GLN A 277 -8.39 -6.44 16.10
CA GLN A 277 -8.27 -7.04 17.44
C GLN A 277 -8.86 -6.14 18.52
N GLU A 278 -8.56 -4.84 18.49
CA GLU A 278 -9.10 -3.83 19.42
C GLU A 278 -10.62 -3.69 19.26
N GLN A 279 -11.11 -3.65 18.03
CA GLN A 279 -12.54 -3.61 17.74
C GLN A 279 -13.27 -4.86 18.26
N GLN A 280 -12.68 -6.04 18.11
CA GLN A 280 -13.25 -7.29 18.63
C GLN A 280 -13.30 -7.29 20.17
N GLN A 281 -12.29 -6.71 20.83
CA GLN A 281 -12.31 -6.56 22.29
C GLN A 281 -13.42 -5.62 22.74
N LEU A 282 -13.56 -4.46 22.09
CA LEU A 282 -14.65 -3.52 22.37
C LEU A 282 -16.04 -4.16 22.20
N ILE A 283 -16.21 -5.00 21.18
CA ILE A 283 -17.46 -5.74 20.97
C ILE A 283 -17.73 -6.70 22.15
N ARG A 284 -16.73 -7.43 22.63
CA ARG A 284 -16.88 -8.32 23.80
C ARG A 284 -17.25 -7.53 25.05
N ASP A 285 -16.55 -6.44 25.30
CA ASP A 285 -16.80 -5.58 26.47
C ASP A 285 -18.22 -5.00 26.44
N LEU A 286 -18.72 -4.63 25.26
CA LEU A 286 -20.09 -4.17 25.08
C LEU A 286 -21.10 -5.30 25.29
N GLN A 287 -20.83 -6.52 24.80
CA GLN A 287 -21.67 -7.68 25.02
C GLN A 287 -21.81 -8.03 26.52
N GLU A 288 -20.69 -8.00 27.25
CA GLU A 288 -20.67 -8.22 28.70
C GLU A 288 -21.48 -7.15 29.46
N LYS A 289 -21.33 -5.86 29.05
CA LYS A 289 -22.13 -4.78 29.64
C LYS A 289 -23.61 -4.93 29.38
N VAL A 290 -24.00 -5.31 28.16
CA VAL A 290 -25.42 -5.57 27.83
C VAL A 290 -25.95 -6.71 28.66
N GLN A 291 -25.21 -7.81 28.81
CA GLN A 291 -25.60 -8.95 29.65
C GLN A 291 -25.78 -8.52 31.11
N THR A 292 -24.83 -7.77 31.67
CA THR A 292 -24.91 -7.25 33.05
C THR A 292 -26.13 -6.34 33.25
N LEU A 293 -26.41 -5.46 32.29
CA LEU A 293 -27.60 -4.60 32.37
C LEU A 293 -28.92 -5.38 32.28
N GLN A 294 -28.96 -6.44 31.46
CA GLN A 294 -30.12 -7.34 31.41
C GLN A 294 -30.32 -8.05 32.72
N GLU A 295 -29.26 -8.60 33.32
CA GLU A 295 -29.34 -9.26 34.65
C GLU A 295 -29.77 -8.29 35.76
N GLN A 296 -29.25 -7.04 35.73
CA GLN A 296 -29.69 -6.00 36.69
C GLN A 296 -31.17 -5.60 36.50
N ALA A 297 -31.63 -5.52 35.26
CA ALA A 297 -33.03 -5.24 34.96
C ALA A 297 -33.93 -6.37 35.45
N ASP A 298 -33.55 -7.63 35.29
CA ASP A 298 -34.28 -8.77 35.80
C ASP A 298 -34.27 -8.82 37.33
N VAL A 299 -33.17 -8.47 38.00
CA VAL A 299 -33.06 -8.39 39.48
C VAL A 299 -33.86 -7.21 40.04
N THR A 300 -33.94 -6.09 39.34
CA THR A 300 -34.76 -4.93 39.82
C THR A 300 -36.24 -5.23 39.86
N VAL A 301 -36.73 -6.22 39.08
CA VAL A 301 -38.09 -6.72 39.13
C VAL A 301 -38.31 -7.62 40.36
N PHE A 302 -37.25 -8.23 40.92
CA PHE A 302 -37.36 -9.12 42.12
C PHE A 302 -37.29 -8.42 43.48
N ILE A 303 -36.88 -7.12 43.57
CA ILE A 303 -36.65 -6.43 44.85
C ILE A 303 -37.88 -5.62 45.35
N ARG A 304 -39.03 -5.70 44.74
CA ARG A 304 -40.26 -5.18 45.33
C ARG A 304 -41.14 -6.31 45.84
N GLY A 305 -40.88 -6.63 47.09
CA GLY A 305 -41.72 -7.28 48.10
C GLY A 305 -42.77 -8.29 47.66
N ASP A 306 -42.60 -9.52 48.08
CA ASP A 306 -43.63 -10.53 48.43
C ASP A 306 -44.96 -10.49 47.65
N MET A 307 -44.92 -10.38 46.33
CA MET A 307 -45.95 -10.91 45.44
C MET A 307 -45.25 -11.51 44.23
N VAL A 308 -45.49 -12.78 43.96
CA VAL A 308 -45.07 -13.41 42.69
C VAL A 308 -45.65 -12.55 41.56
N ALA A 309 -44.80 -11.74 40.93
CA ALA A 309 -45.24 -10.79 39.94
C ALA A 309 -45.83 -11.56 38.76
N GLU A 310 -47.09 -11.37 38.51
CA GLU A 310 -47.76 -11.88 37.33
C GLU A 310 -47.13 -11.22 36.11
N LYS A 311 -46.43 -12.00 35.32
CA LYS A 311 -45.69 -11.53 34.14
C LYS A 311 -46.47 -11.90 32.88
N VAL A 312 -46.67 -10.90 32.00
CA VAL A 312 -47.21 -11.14 30.68
C VAL A 312 -46.15 -10.66 29.66
N SER A 313 -45.83 -11.48 28.67
CA SER A 313 -44.97 -11.14 27.60
C SER A 313 -45.46 -11.69 26.26
N ALA A 314 -45.14 -11.04 25.17
CA ALA A 314 -45.52 -11.42 23.82
C ALA A 314 -44.26 -11.58 22.94
N TYR A 315 -44.10 -12.73 22.27
CA TYR A 315 -42.93 -13.01 21.43
C TYR A 315 -43.33 -13.77 20.16
N PRO A 316 -42.74 -13.49 19.01
CA PRO A 316 -41.83 -12.39 18.75
C PRO A 316 -42.54 -11.02 18.74
N ASN A 317 -41.83 -9.98 19.10
CA ASN A 317 -42.29 -8.60 18.97
C ASN A 317 -41.12 -7.75 18.42
N PRO A 318 -41.15 -7.24 17.19
CA PRO A 318 -42.29 -7.21 16.25
C PRO A 318 -42.78 -8.60 15.80
N VAL A 319 -44.07 -8.68 15.50
CA VAL A 319 -44.75 -9.89 15.06
C VAL A 319 -45.09 -9.82 13.54
N ASN A 320 -44.83 -10.90 12.81
CA ASN A 320 -45.33 -11.05 11.44
C ASN A 320 -46.79 -11.55 11.46
N ASN A 321 -47.03 -12.85 11.54
CA ASN A 321 -48.40 -13.40 11.60
C ASN A 321 -48.64 -14.24 12.84
N ASN A 322 -47.62 -14.83 13.43
CA ASN A 322 -47.72 -15.69 14.58
C ASN A 322 -46.97 -15.12 15.79
N MET A 323 -47.58 -15.12 16.93
CA MET A 323 -46.95 -14.75 18.21
C MET A 323 -47.44 -15.63 19.32
N THR A 324 -46.66 -15.76 20.38
CA THR A 324 -47.04 -16.42 21.61
C THR A 324 -47.10 -15.39 22.73
N VAL A 325 -48.24 -15.33 23.44
CA VAL A 325 -48.37 -14.56 24.66
C VAL A 325 -48.15 -15.51 25.82
N THR A 326 -47.15 -15.25 26.65
CA THR A 326 -46.89 -16.03 27.86
C THR A 326 -47.38 -15.28 29.07
N ILE A 327 -48.10 -15.98 29.95
CA ILE A 327 -48.65 -15.44 31.19
C ILE A 327 -48.17 -16.30 32.33
N THR A 328 -47.41 -15.74 33.26
CA THR A 328 -47.06 -16.41 34.52
C THR A 328 -47.92 -15.83 35.65
N THR A 329 -48.72 -16.64 36.29
CA THR A 329 -49.69 -16.19 37.32
C THR A 329 -49.82 -17.22 38.42
N GLN A 330 -50.26 -16.77 39.60
CA GLN A 330 -50.64 -17.60 40.72
C GLN A 330 -52.17 -17.88 40.79
N SER A 331 -52.94 -17.23 39.94
CA SER A 331 -54.40 -17.36 39.88
C SER A 331 -54.84 -18.27 38.73
N THR A 332 -55.98 -18.93 38.92
CA THR A 332 -56.66 -19.72 37.88
C THR A 332 -57.99 -19.06 37.57
N GLY A 333 -58.36 -19.00 36.29
CA GLY A 333 -59.68 -18.46 35.91
C GLY A 333 -59.84 -18.33 34.41
N SER A 334 -61.10 -18.24 34.01
CA SER A 334 -61.47 -17.87 32.64
C SER A 334 -61.33 -16.35 32.44
N GLY A 335 -61.03 -15.92 31.21
CA GLY A 335 -60.85 -14.51 30.90
C GLY A 335 -60.95 -14.22 29.42
N SER A 336 -60.51 -13.06 29.02
CA SER A 336 -60.46 -12.65 27.62
C SER A 336 -59.13 -12.00 27.25
N LEU A 337 -58.70 -12.25 26.04
CA LEU A 337 -57.62 -11.55 25.38
C LEU A 337 -58.23 -10.69 24.26
N GLN A 338 -57.96 -9.42 24.29
CA GLN A 338 -58.44 -8.43 23.33
C GLN A 338 -57.27 -7.70 22.69
N ILE A 339 -57.33 -7.41 21.38
CA ILE A 339 -56.30 -6.66 20.64
C ILE A 339 -56.97 -5.40 20.08
N PHE A 340 -56.41 -4.26 20.42
CA PHE A 340 -56.87 -2.95 19.96
C PHE A 340 -55.82 -2.33 19.03
N ASP A 341 -56.24 -1.61 18.00
CA ASP A 341 -55.36 -0.77 17.18
C ASP A 341 -55.03 0.53 17.90
N SER A 342 -54.16 1.34 17.29
CA SER A 342 -53.72 2.64 17.83
C SER A 342 -54.85 3.68 17.98
N ALA A 343 -56.02 3.47 17.35
CA ALA A 343 -57.21 4.28 17.48
C ALA A 343 -58.16 3.76 18.58
N GLY A 344 -57.79 2.70 19.27
CA GLY A 344 -58.62 2.07 20.32
C GLY A 344 -59.74 1.16 19.79
N LYS A 345 -59.71 0.81 18.51
CA LYS A 345 -60.75 -0.09 17.92
C LYS A 345 -60.34 -1.54 18.15
N LEU A 346 -61.31 -2.32 18.60
CA LEU A 346 -61.13 -3.77 18.80
C LEU A 346 -60.91 -4.48 17.45
N VAL A 347 -59.77 -5.16 17.33
CA VAL A 347 -59.33 -5.90 16.13
C VAL A 347 -59.58 -7.38 16.28
N LYS A 348 -59.34 -7.94 17.45
CA LYS A 348 -59.55 -9.37 17.77
C LYS A 348 -59.88 -9.56 19.23
N GLN A 349 -60.73 -10.55 19.52
CA GLN A 349 -61.06 -11.00 20.87
C GLN A 349 -61.12 -12.51 20.90
N MET A 350 -60.65 -13.11 21.99
CA MET A 350 -60.79 -14.52 22.28
C MET A 350 -60.95 -14.78 23.77
N ASN A 351 -61.66 -15.83 24.10
CA ASN A 351 -61.74 -16.32 25.49
C ASN A 351 -60.47 -17.16 25.79
N ILE A 352 -59.97 -17.03 27.02
CA ILE A 352 -58.79 -17.74 27.49
C ILE A 352 -59.10 -18.42 28.81
N GLU A 353 -58.47 -19.58 29.01
CA GLU A 353 -58.40 -20.21 30.32
C GLU A 353 -56.98 -20.15 30.83
N ILE A 354 -56.80 -19.63 32.03
CA ILE A 354 -55.50 -19.42 32.65
C ILE A 354 -55.42 -20.35 33.89
N HIS A 355 -54.31 -21.03 33.97
CA HIS A 355 -53.98 -21.89 35.11
C HIS A 355 -52.82 -21.34 35.90
N LYS A 356 -52.76 -21.67 37.18
CA LYS A 356 -51.60 -21.33 38.02
C LYS A 356 -50.30 -21.83 37.38
N GLY A 357 -49.29 -20.96 37.27
CA GLY A 357 -48.02 -21.25 36.61
C GLY A 357 -47.87 -20.51 35.25
N MET A 358 -47.12 -21.08 34.37
CA MET A 358 -46.88 -20.53 33.04
C MET A 358 -47.95 -21.01 32.04
N ASN A 359 -48.59 -20.06 31.38
CA ASN A 359 -49.55 -20.30 30.31
C ASN A 359 -48.97 -19.72 28.98
N ALA A 360 -49.21 -20.40 27.87
CA ALA A 360 -48.80 -19.95 26.55
C ALA A 360 -50.00 -19.91 25.60
N ILE A 361 -50.34 -18.76 25.07
CA ILE A 361 -51.44 -18.52 24.15
C ILE A 361 -50.87 -18.18 22.77
N ASN A 362 -51.10 -19.03 21.79
CA ASN A 362 -50.66 -18.79 20.42
C ASN A 362 -51.71 -17.96 19.68
N LEU A 363 -51.27 -16.86 19.10
CA LEU A 363 -52.09 -15.96 18.33
C LEU A 363 -51.67 -15.99 16.87
N TYR A 364 -52.67 -16.08 15.99
CA TYR A 364 -52.47 -15.97 14.54
C TYR A 364 -53.19 -14.73 14.02
N LEU A 365 -52.42 -13.80 13.38
CA LEU A 365 -52.87 -12.48 12.99
C LEU A 365 -52.62 -12.20 11.50
N PRO A 366 -53.13 -13.03 10.55
CA PRO A 366 -52.79 -12.95 9.14
C PRO A 366 -53.37 -11.70 8.42
N ASN A 367 -54.51 -11.20 8.91
CA ASN A 367 -55.26 -10.10 8.26
C ASN A 367 -55.24 -8.82 9.10
N VAL A 368 -54.26 -8.68 9.99
CA VAL A 368 -54.07 -7.48 10.80
C VAL A 368 -53.05 -6.60 10.09
N ALA A 369 -53.35 -5.32 9.86
CA ALA A 369 -52.47 -4.38 9.20
C ALA A 369 -51.18 -4.14 9.97
N THR A 370 -50.14 -3.69 9.31
CA THR A 370 -48.90 -3.25 9.97
C THR A 370 -49.15 -2.04 10.87
N GLY A 371 -48.61 -2.07 12.09
CA GLY A 371 -48.82 -0.96 13.03
C GLY A 371 -48.62 -1.36 14.50
N TYR A 372 -48.91 -0.42 15.38
CA TYR A 372 -48.90 -0.65 16.84
C TYR A 372 -50.25 -1.10 17.34
N TYR A 373 -50.24 -2.07 18.23
CA TYR A 373 -51.45 -2.65 18.85
C TYR A 373 -51.23 -2.83 20.32
N ASP A 374 -52.33 -2.73 21.11
CA ASP A 374 -52.36 -3.03 22.51
C ASP A 374 -53.13 -4.33 22.75
N LEU A 375 -52.49 -5.29 23.40
CA LEU A 375 -53.10 -6.47 23.94
C LEU A 375 -53.59 -6.18 25.35
N LYS A 376 -54.88 -6.37 25.56
CA LYS A 376 -55.50 -6.37 26.89
C LYS A 376 -55.88 -7.79 27.28
N LEU A 377 -55.45 -8.20 28.45
CA LEU A 377 -55.71 -9.50 29.02
C LEU A 377 -56.44 -9.33 30.36
N ASP A 378 -57.59 -9.95 30.45
CA ASP A 378 -58.43 -9.96 31.66
C ASP A 378 -58.70 -11.42 32.04
N TRP A 379 -58.43 -11.82 33.29
CA TRP A 379 -58.76 -13.18 33.81
C TRP A 379 -58.97 -13.19 35.31
N GLY A 380 -59.74 -14.14 35.80
CA GLY A 380 -60.05 -14.26 37.21
C GLY A 380 -60.80 -13.05 37.79
N GLN A 381 -60.73 -12.87 39.10
CA GLN A 381 -61.35 -11.71 39.76
C GLN A 381 -60.33 -10.52 39.76
N ASN A 382 -60.52 -9.51 38.85
CA ASN A 382 -59.79 -8.26 38.80
C ASN A 382 -58.32 -8.31 38.31
N MET A 383 -57.97 -9.29 37.48
CA MET A 383 -56.63 -9.30 36.87
C MET A 383 -56.70 -8.68 35.48
N HIS A 384 -56.00 -7.54 35.32
CA HIS A 384 -55.91 -6.81 34.05
C HIS A 384 -54.45 -6.58 33.71
N ARG A 385 -54.05 -6.90 32.47
CA ARG A 385 -52.69 -6.65 31.97
C ARG A 385 -52.74 -6.12 30.52
N HIS A 386 -51.73 -5.29 30.19
CA HIS A 386 -51.58 -4.75 28.87
C HIS A 386 -50.18 -5.04 28.33
N VAL A 387 -50.09 -5.40 27.08
CA VAL A 387 -48.80 -5.58 26.36
C VAL A 387 -48.91 -4.91 25.01
N SER A 388 -48.01 -3.97 24.73
CA SER A 388 -47.95 -3.36 23.42
C SER A 388 -47.13 -4.23 22.45
N ILE A 389 -47.64 -4.41 21.24
CA ILE A 389 -47.01 -5.17 20.16
C ILE A 389 -46.88 -4.35 18.88
N VAL A 390 -45.92 -4.69 18.05
CA VAL A 390 -45.72 -4.13 16.73
C VAL A 390 -45.97 -5.21 15.68
N LYS A 391 -46.93 -5.01 14.79
CA LYS A 391 -47.21 -5.84 13.64
C LYS A 391 -46.42 -5.33 12.44
N GLN A 392 -45.60 -6.19 11.82
CA GLN A 392 -44.87 -5.96 10.58
C GLN A 392 -45.52 -6.66 9.38
#